data_0266ad387e1c3b6b3a4aea07ff44a06a
#
_entry.id   0266ad387e1c3b6b3a4aea07ff44a06a
#
_cell.length_a   1.000
_cell.length_b   1.000
_cell.length_c   1.000
_cell.angle_alpha   90.00
_cell.angle_beta   90.00
_cell.angle_gamma   90.00
#
_symmetry.space_group_name_H-M   'P 1'
#
loop_
_entity.id
_entity.type
_entity.pdbx_description
1 polymer ?
#
loop_
_entity_poly.entity_id
_entity_poly.type
_entity_poly.pdbx_seq_one_letter_code
_entity_poly.pdbx_strand_id
1 'polypeptide(L)'
;MKKSLPQLAVSGLKLFVFAIFLAGAIAASAQKSEHYNSPLYSPRYYDPSVGTSNGMPEALKKVGIEQRLGEQLPLDTELKDENGNTVKLGDYFGKRPVILALVYYECPMLCNEVLNGLTGSLKGMTFEPGKDFDVVAISFDARENDKPDLAKNKKASYMTRYGHPGTEGGWHFLTGTQDSIDKVTNAAGFHYYWDDKSSQFAHAGGIMITTPLGKLSRYLYGIDYAPKDVKFGLMESAENKIGNPAEQLLLYCYHYDPATGTYGFAILRVIRLFAVAMLVGLGAMALVFWRRNKRRSETI
;
A
#
# COMPACT_ATOMS: atom_id res chain seq x y z
N MET A 1 67.46 4.47 -15.88
CA MET A 1 66.72 3.46 -16.65
C MET A 1 65.27 3.45 -16.15
N LYS A 2 64.35 4.16 -16.83
CA LYS A 2 62.90 4.14 -16.56
C LYS A 2 62.24 3.20 -17.55
N LYS A 3 61.72 2.08 -17.09
CA LYS A 3 60.96 1.12 -17.89
C LYS A 3 59.59 1.73 -18.18
N SER A 4 59.34 2.06 -19.44
CA SER A 4 58.02 2.42 -19.93
C SER A 4 57.11 1.16 -19.89
N LEU A 5 56.02 1.20 -19.14
CA LEU A 5 54.97 0.18 -19.21
C LEU A 5 54.39 0.16 -20.64
N PRO A 6 54.24 -0.98 -21.26
CA PRO A 6 53.81 -1.05 -22.65
C PRO A 6 52.37 -0.61 -22.81
N GLN A 7 52.14 0.30 -23.75
CA GLN A 7 50.83 0.82 -24.16
C GLN A 7 49.81 -0.28 -24.52
N LEU A 8 50.29 -1.48 -24.84
CA LEU A 8 49.49 -2.67 -25.12
C LEU A 8 48.64 -3.15 -23.92
N ALA A 9 49.13 -3.01 -22.67
CA ALA A 9 48.40 -3.44 -21.50
C ALA A 9 47.17 -2.56 -21.19
N VAL A 10 47.26 -1.27 -21.51
CA VAL A 10 46.15 -0.32 -21.27
C VAL A 10 45.04 -0.49 -22.32
N SER A 11 45.37 -0.84 -23.56
CA SER A 11 44.39 -1.13 -24.62
C SER A 11 43.65 -2.44 -24.39
N GLY A 12 44.34 -3.47 -23.89
CA GLY A 12 43.74 -4.76 -23.52
C GLY A 12 42.72 -4.66 -22.38
N LEU A 13 43.05 -3.85 -21.35
CA LEU A 13 42.16 -3.63 -20.23
C LEU A 13 40.87 -2.86 -20.64
N LYS A 14 40.96 -1.93 -21.55
CA LYS A 14 39.78 -1.19 -22.08
C LYS A 14 38.86 -2.08 -22.89
N LEU A 15 39.41 -2.96 -23.72
CA LEU A 15 38.64 -3.95 -24.50
C LEU A 15 37.97 -4.98 -23.57
N PHE A 16 38.66 -5.41 -22.52
CA PHE A 16 38.13 -6.37 -21.56
C PHE A 16 36.96 -5.79 -20.75
N VAL A 17 37.07 -4.53 -20.29
CA VAL A 17 35.98 -3.85 -19.55
C VAL A 17 34.78 -3.62 -20.49
N PHE A 18 35.00 -3.26 -21.75
CA PHE A 18 33.92 -3.08 -22.74
C PHE A 18 33.21 -4.41 -23.06
N ALA A 19 33.98 -5.52 -23.17
CA ALA A 19 33.42 -6.85 -23.37
C ALA A 19 32.60 -7.35 -22.20
N ILE A 20 32.99 -7.05 -20.94
CA ILE A 20 32.21 -7.38 -19.75
C ILE A 20 30.89 -6.60 -19.71
N PHE A 21 30.90 -5.31 -20.08
CA PHE A 21 29.68 -4.49 -20.17
C PHE A 21 28.74 -4.99 -21.28
N LEU A 22 29.27 -5.40 -22.43
CA LEU A 22 28.46 -5.96 -23.53
C LEU A 22 27.85 -7.32 -23.13
N ALA A 23 28.64 -8.19 -22.50
CA ALA A 23 28.19 -9.50 -22.02
C ALA A 23 27.12 -9.36 -20.92
N GLY A 24 27.24 -8.39 -20.00
CA GLY A 24 26.23 -8.08 -18.99
C GLY A 24 24.91 -7.58 -19.59
N ALA A 25 24.98 -6.79 -20.66
CA ALA A 25 23.78 -6.30 -21.36
C ALA A 25 23.04 -7.42 -22.13
N ILE A 26 23.77 -8.41 -22.64
CA ILE A 26 23.18 -9.57 -23.36
C ILE A 26 22.60 -10.58 -22.35
N ALA A 27 23.23 -10.76 -21.20
CA ALA A 27 22.73 -11.66 -20.14
C ALA A 27 21.42 -11.13 -19.50
N ALA A 28 21.26 -9.81 -19.42
CA ALA A 28 20.04 -9.19 -18.88
C ALA A 28 18.80 -9.38 -19.78
N SER A 29 19.00 -9.67 -21.07
CA SER A 29 17.89 -9.95 -22.01
C SER A 29 17.50 -11.42 -22.10
N ALA A 30 18.26 -12.33 -21.45
CA ALA A 30 18.03 -13.77 -21.50
C ALA A 30 17.32 -14.34 -20.24
N GLN A 31 17.00 -13.52 -19.25
CA GLN A 31 16.13 -13.96 -18.15
C GLN A 31 14.68 -13.98 -18.64
N LYS A 32 14.29 -15.08 -19.33
CA LYS A 32 12.90 -15.50 -19.33
C LYS A 32 12.51 -15.70 -17.88
N SER A 33 11.55 -14.91 -17.41
CA SER A 33 10.89 -15.16 -16.13
C SER A 33 10.32 -16.58 -16.19
N GLU A 34 10.95 -17.53 -15.52
CA GLU A 34 10.31 -18.81 -15.26
C GLU A 34 9.12 -18.49 -14.36
N HIS A 35 7.92 -18.54 -14.95
CA HIS A 35 6.70 -18.48 -14.19
C HIS A 35 6.73 -19.62 -13.18
N TYR A 36 6.70 -19.27 -11.90
CA TYR A 36 6.54 -20.22 -10.81
C TYR A 36 5.16 -20.90 -10.97
N ASN A 37 5.18 -22.09 -11.57
CA ASN A 37 4.01 -22.94 -11.72
C ASN A 37 3.71 -23.61 -10.38
N SER A 38 2.96 -22.90 -9.52
CA SER A 38 2.30 -23.55 -8.40
C SER A 38 1.08 -24.31 -8.93
N PRO A 39 0.94 -25.62 -8.66
CA PRO A 39 -0.23 -26.40 -9.09
C PRO A 39 -1.56 -25.89 -8.52
N LEU A 40 -1.52 -25.07 -7.47
CA LEU A 40 -2.69 -24.48 -6.80
C LEU A 40 -3.01 -23.06 -7.29
N TYR A 41 -2.10 -22.43 -8.03
CA TYR A 41 -2.30 -21.09 -8.57
C TYR A 41 -1.64 -21.01 -9.94
N SER A 42 -2.24 -21.69 -10.93
CA SER A 42 -1.93 -21.45 -12.33
C SER A 42 -2.92 -20.41 -12.84
N PRO A 43 -2.56 -19.11 -12.91
CA PRO A 43 -3.31 -18.23 -13.76
C PRO A 43 -3.23 -18.85 -15.16
N ARG A 44 -4.36 -18.97 -15.83
CA ARG A 44 -4.41 -19.39 -17.23
C ARG A 44 -3.38 -18.55 -17.96
N TYR A 45 -2.56 -19.21 -18.81
CA TYR A 45 -1.57 -18.55 -19.64
C TYR A 45 -2.13 -17.23 -20.17
N TYR A 46 -1.53 -16.13 -19.78
CA TYR A 46 -1.89 -14.80 -20.31
C TYR A 46 -1.44 -14.76 -21.75
N ASP A 47 -2.37 -14.95 -22.67
CA ASP A 47 -2.16 -14.74 -24.08
C ASP A 47 -2.40 -13.25 -24.39
N PRO A 48 -1.35 -12.46 -24.66
CA PRO A 48 -1.51 -11.06 -25.00
C PRO A 48 -2.25 -10.83 -26.32
N SER A 49 -2.48 -11.88 -27.12
CA SER A 49 -3.24 -11.82 -28.38
C SER A 49 -4.73 -12.02 -28.18
N VAL A 50 -5.15 -12.66 -27.06
CA VAL A 50 -6.54 -12.67 -26.65
C VAL A 50 -6.80 -11.32 -26.03
N GLY A 51 -7.26 -10.39 -26.84
CA GLY A 51 -7.41 -8.98 -26.56
C GLY A 51 -7.81 -8.73 -25.13
N THR A 52 -6.99 -8.00 -24.42
CA THR A 52 -7.42 -7.32 -23.21
C THR A 52 -8.73 -6.66 -23.55
N SER A 53 -9.81 -7.12 -22.94
CA SER A 53 -11.09 -6.42 -23.04
C SER A 53 -10.79 -4.96 -22.79
N ASN A 54 -11.04 -4.11 -23.79
CA ASN A 54 -10.71 -2.70 -23.75
C ASN A 54 -11.35 -2.08 -22.49
N GLY A 55 -10.57 -1.96 -21.44
CA GLY A 55 -10.95 -1.31 -20.19
C GLY A 55 -11.25 -2.28 -19.06
N MET A 56 -10.93 -1.82 -17.86
CA MET A 56 -11.36 -2.39 -16.60
C MET A 56 -12.91 -2.56 -16.64
N PRO A 57 -13.46 -3.72 -16.27
CA PRO A 57 -14.91 -3.89 -16.17
C PRO A 57 -15.53 -2.71 -15.42
N GLU A 58 -16.65 -2.20 -15.90
CA GLU A 58 -17.35 -1.04 -15.26
C GLU A 58 -17.54 -1.25 -13.76
N ALA A 59 -17.78 -2.51 -13.37
CA ALA A 59 -17.85 -2.95 -12.00
C ALA A 59 -16.60 -2.60 -11.18
N LEU A 60 -15.41 -2.84 -11.72
CA LEU A 60 -14.14 -2.57 -11.03
C LEU A 60 -13.74 -1.08 -11.05
N LYS A 61 -14.30 -0.29 -11.96
CA LYS A 61 -14.08 1.17 -11.97
C LYS A 61 -14.76 1.89 -10.80
N LYS A 62 -15.80 1.26 -10.23
CA LYS A 62 -16.59 1.80 -9.12
C LYS A 62 -16.14 1.30 -7.75
N VAL A 63 -15.10 0.48 -7.72
CA VAL A 63 -14.57 -0.16 -6.51
C VAL A 63 -13.13 0.24 -6.29
N GLY A 64 -12.77 0.56 -5.07
CA GLY A 64 -11.39 0.88 -4.75
C GLY A 64 -11.22 1.60 -3.44
N ILE A 65 -9.99 1.80 -3.07
CA ILE A 65 -9.61 2.66 -1.95
C ILE A 65 -8.68 3.74 -2.51
N GLU A 66 -9.21 4.93 -2.66
CA GLU A 66 -8.46 6.13 -3.02
C GLU A 66 -7.70 6.63 -1.79
N GLN A 67 -6.40 6.83 -1.93
CA GLN A 67 -5.58 7.27 -0.81
C GLN A 67 -5.76 8.77 -0.57
N ARG A 68 -6.30 9.13 0.58
CA ARG A 68 -6.57 10.52 1.01
C ARG A 68 -5.78 10.88 2.26
N LEU A 69 -4.46 10.81 2.15
CA LEU A 69 -3.57 11.13 3.27
C LEU A 69 -3.77 12.56 3.75
N GLY A 70 -3.89 12.71 5.07
CA GLY A 70 -4.11 14.01 5.72
C GLY A 70 -5.56 14.47 5.72
N GLU A 71 -6.46 13.81 5.00
CA GLU A 71 -7.90 14.11 5.05
C GLU A 71 -8.45 13.86 6.45
N GLN A 72 -9.36 14.74 6.86
CA GLN A 72 -10.01 14.67 8.17
C GLN A 72 -11.25 13.79 8.09
N LEU A 73 -11.33 12.76 8.92
CA LEU A 73 -12.57 12.01 9.08
C LEU A 73 -13.65 12.89 9.71
N PRO A 74 -14.93 12.71 9.32
CA PRO A 74 -16.06 13.46 9.86
C PRO A 74 -16.41 12.99 11.28
N LEU A 75 -15.69 13.50 12.27
CA LEU A 75 -15.78 13.04 13.67
C LEU A 75 -17.12 13.32 14.34
N ASP A 76 -17.93 14.21 13.79
CA ASP A 76 -19.29 14.54 14.26
C ASP A 76 -20.37 13.56 13.75
N THR A 77 -19.98 12.60 12.89
CA THR A 77 -20.90 11.61 12.32
C THR A 77 -21.48 10.72 13.40
N GLU A 78 -22.81 10.64 13.44
CA GLU A 78 -23.56 9.76 14.34
C GLU A 78 -23.60 8.33 13.78
N LEU A 79 -23.28 7.38 14.66
CA LEU A 79 -23.27 5.95 14.40
C LEU A 79 -23.93 5.23 15.60
N LYS A 80 -24.12 3.92 15.51
CA LYS A 80 -24.51 3.08 16.63
C LYS A 80 -23.36 2.17 17.03
N ASP A 81 -23.11 2.04 18.32
CA ASP A 81 -22.16 1.09 18.87
C ASP A 81 -22.73 -0.35 18.88
N GLU A 82 -21.91 -1.30 19.28
CA GLU A 82 -22.27 -2.71 19.42
C GLU A 82 -23.35 -2.99 20.50
N ASN A 83 -23.71 -2.01 21.29
CA ASN A 83 -24.79 -2.10 22.27
C ASN A 83 -26.06 -1.37 21.81
N GLY A 84 -26.03 -0.78 20.61
CA GLY A 84 -27.15 -0.04 20.03
C GLY A 84 -27.25 1.41 20.49
N ASN A 85 -26.27 1.91 21.24
CA ASN A 85 -26.24 3.32 21.66
C ASN A 85 -25.81 4.22 20.50
N THR A 86 -26.43 5.38 20.39
CA THR A 86 -25.98 6.41 19.46
C THR A 86 -24.71 7.06 20.00
N VAL A 87 -23.67 7.06 19.18
CA VAL A 87 -22.33 7.58 19.48
C VAL A 87 -21.84 8.46 18.33
N LYS A 88 -20.90 9.33 18.58
CA LYS A 88 -20.17 10.04 17.51
C LYS A 88 -18.89 9.31 17.16
N LEU A 89 -18.53 9.32 15.90
CA LEU A 89 -17.25 8.76 15.46
C LEU A 89 -16.08 9.34 16.28
N GLY A 90 -16.15 10.63 16.62
CA GLY A 90 -15.16 11.34 17.42
C GLY A 90 -14.94 10.80 18.83
N ASP A 91 -15.90 10.06 19.40
CA ASP A 91 -15.80 9.52 20.77
C ASP A 91 -14.67 8.48 20.90
N TYR A 92 -14.23 7.92 19.75
CA TYR A 92 -13.13 6.95 19.68
C TYR A 92 -11.76 7.58 19.38
N PHE A 93 -11.69 8.89 19.29
CA PHE A 93 -10.48 9.66 18.96
C PHE A 93 -9.99 10.54 20.13
N GLY A 94 -8.91 11.25 19.92
CA GLY A 94 -8.37 12.23 20.87
C GLY A 94 -7.25 11.71 21.77
N LYS A 95 -7.14 10.40 22.00
CA LYS A 95 -6.16 9.82 22.94
C LYS A 95 -5.01 9.10 22.21
N ARG A 96 -5.30 8.32 21.23
CA ARG A 96 -4.36 7.41 20.56
C ARG A 96 -4.76 7.21 19.09
N PRO A 97 -3.86 6.69 18.25
CA PRO A 97 -4.19 6.39 16.87
C PRO A 97 -5.29 5.33 16.77
N VAL A 98 -6.02 5.36 15.68
CA VAL A 98 -7.13 4.42 15.43
C VAL A 98 -6.88 3.66 14.14
N ILE A 99 -7.08 2.35 14.17
CA ILE A 99 -7.18 1.52 12.97
C ILE A 99 -8.65 1.50 12.56
N LEU A 100 -8.94 2.06 11.39
CA LEU A 100 -10.27 2.07 10.79
C LEU A 100 -10.37 0.91 9.79
N ALA A 101 -11.38 0.06 9.96
CA ALA A 101 -11.74 -1.00 9.03
C ALA A 101 -13.16 -0.79 8.52
N LEU A 102 -13.31 -0.57 7.21
CA LEU A 102 -14.61 -0.46 6.56
C LEU A 102 -15.00 -1.84 6.00
N VAL A 103 -16.00 -2.44 6.58
CA VAL A 103 -16.46 -3.82 6.31
C VAL A 103 -17.97 -3.87 6.33
N TYR A 104 -18.59 -5.02 6.00
CA TYR A 104 -19.97 -5.29 6.42
C TYR A 104 -20.02 -6.64 7.11
N TYR A 105 -20.84 -6.79 8.14
CA TYR A 105 -20.71 -7.89 9.08
C TYR A 105 -21.29 -9.19 8.57
N GLU A 106 -22.29 -9.14 7.71
CA GLU A 106 -22.87 -10.31 7.04
C GLU A 106 -22.10 -10.76 5.79
N CYS A 107 -20.96 -10.16 5.50
CA CYS A 107 -20.13 -10.55 4.36
C CYS A 107 -19.69 -12.02 4.46
N PRO A 108 -19.92 -12.82 3.41
CA PRO A 108 -19.53 -14.23 3.44
C PRO A 108 -18.03 -14.47 3.26
N MET A 109 -17.27 -13.49 2.73
CA MET A 109 -15.85 -13.69 2.38
C MET A 109 -14.94 -12.53 2.75
N LEU A 110 -14.79 -11.53 1.88
CA LEU A 110 -13.68 -10.56 1.90
C LEU A 110 -13.59 -9.73 3.19
N CYS A 111 -14.71 -9.25 3.72
CA CYS A 111 -14.68 -8.48 4.98
C CYS A 111 -14.21 -9.31 6.16
N ASN A 112 -14.56 -10.61 6.19
CA ASN A 112 -14.04 -11.53 7.20
C ASN A 112 -12.53 -11.67 7.05
N GLU A 113 -12.00 -11.77 5.83
CA GLU A 113 -10.55 -11.88 5.61
C GLU A 113 -9.80 -10.60 6.01
N VAL A 114 -10.36 -9.41 5.76
CA VAL A 114 -9.81 -8.13 6.24
C VAL A 114 -9.67 -8.13 7.77
N LEU A 115 -10.74 -8.47 8.48
CA LEU A 115 -10.73 -8.52 9.95
C LEU A 115 -9.88 -9.68 10.49
N ASN A 116 -9.84 -10.83 9.78
CA ASN A 116 -8.99 -11.96 10.12
C ASN A 116 -7.51 -11.58 10.03
N GLY A 117 -7.11 -10.96 8.92
CA GLY A 117 -5.74 -10.50 8.71
C GLY A 117 -5.33 -9.43 9.72
N LEU A 118 -6.21 -8.46 10.00
CA LEU A 118 -5.98 -7.48 11.05
C LEU A 118 -5.76 -8.16 12.40
N THR A 119 -6.69 -9.03 12.81
CA THR A 119 -6.59 -9.76 14.08
C THR A 119 -5.31 -10.60 14.15
N GLY A 120 -4.94 -11.28 13.07
CA GLY A 120 -3.70 -12.05 12.97
C GLY A 120 -2.45 -11.19 13.12
N SER A 121 -2.43 -10.02 12.47
CA SER A 121 -1.34 -9.05 12.59
C SER A 121 -1.19 -8.55 14.04
N LEU A 122 -2.31 -8.17 14.67
CA LEU A 122 -2.30 -7.64 16.04
C LEU A 122 -1.86 -8.66 17.07
N LYS A 123 -2.15 -9.96 16.90
CA LYS A 123 -1.63 -11.02 17.76
C LYS A 123 -0.11 -11.10 17.82
N GLY A 124 0.56 -10.77 16.73
CA GLY A 124 2.02 -10.79 16.63
C GLY A 124 2.71 -9.53 17.18
N MET A 125 1.92 -8.57 17.70
CA MET A 125 2.44 -7.28 18.14
C MET A 125 2.50 -7.20 19.67
N THR A 126 3.39 -6.31 20.15
CA THR A 126 3.47 -5.95 21.57
C THR A 126 2.54 -4.80 21.95
N PHE A 127 1.94 -4.12 20.95
CA PHE A 127 0.97 -3.05 21.15
C PHE A 127 -0.42 -3.65 21.36
N GLU A 128 -1.19 -3.06 22.24
CA GLU A 128 -2.48 -3.58 22.67
C GLU A 128 -3.62 -2.59 22.37
N PRO A 129 -4.74 -3.05 21.77
CA PRO A 129 -5.94 -2.26 21.65
C PRO A 129 -6.44 -1.81 23.01
N GLY A 130 -6.93 -0.56 23.07
CA GLY A 130 -7.40 0.04 24.33
C GLY A 130 -6.29 0.70 25.15
N LYS A 131 -5.03 0.44 24.84
CA LYS A 131 -3.86 1.00 25.53
C LYS A 131 -3.02 1.85 24.59
N ASP A 132 -2.53 1.27 23.49
CA ASP A 132 -1.63 1.92 22.53
C ASP A 132 -2.38 2.49 21.31
N PHE A 133 -3.48 1.88 20.95
CA PHE A 133 -4.35 2.27 19.84
C PHE A 133 -5.77 1.75 20.04
N ASP A 134 -6.71 2.17 19.20
CA ASP A 134 -8.06 1.60 19.13
C ASP A 134 -8.32 1.03 17.73
N VAL A 135 -9.23 0.06 17.65
CA VAL A 135 -9.75 -0.51 16.41
C VAL A 135 -11.21 -0.12 16.26
N VAL A 136 -11.55 0.53 15.18
CA VAL A 136 -12.92 0.92 14.83
C VAL A 136 -13.29 0.22 13.53
N ALA A 137 -14.14 -0.77 13.60
CA ALA A 137 -14.76 -1.43 12.46
C ALA A 137 -16.14 -0.82 12.23
N ILE A 138 -16.38 -0.28 11.03
CA ILE A 138 -17.66 0.33 10.68
C ILE A 138 -18.29 -0.48 9.55
N SER A 139 -19.53 -0.93 9.76
CA SER A 139 -20.29 -1.52 8.67
C SER A 139 -20.69 -0.45 7.65
N PHE A 140 -20.38 -0.71 6.39
CA PHE A 140 -20.85 0.13 5.28
C PHE A 140 -22.17 -0.37 4.66
N ASP A 141 -22.80 -1.39 5.24
CA ASP A 141 -24.15 -1.82 4.89
C ASP A 141 -25.18 -1.21 5.85
N ALA A 142 -25.89 -0.20 5.39
CA ALA A 142 -26.90 0.50 6.19
C ALA A 142 -28.03 -0.43 6.68
N ARG A 143 -28.28 -1.56 6.03
CA ARG A 143 -29.26 -2.55 6.42
C ARG A 143 -28.91 -3.24 7.73
N GLU A 144 -27.63 -3.22 8.11
CA GLU A 144 -27.14 -3.79 9.36
C GLU A 144 -27.40 -2.88 10.57
N ASN A 145 -27.72 -1.60 10.35
CA ASN A 145 -28.04 -0.64 11.41
C ASN A 145 -29.30 -1.02 12.22
N ASP A 146 -30.18 -1.79 11.64
CA ASP A 146 -31.43 -2.24 12.27
C ASP A 146 -31.31 -3.65 12.88
N LYS A 147 -30.08 -4.21 12.94
CA LYS A 147 -29.77 -5.52 13.50
C LYS A 147 -28.87 -5.35 14.75
N PRO A 148 -29.44 -5.02 15.92
CA PRO A 148 -28.66 -4.59 17.09
C PRO A 148 -27.65 -5.64 17.60
N ASP A 149 -27.97 -6.94 17.45
CA ASP A 149 -27.10 -8.01 17.92
C ASP A 149 -25.94 -8.33 16.95
N LEU A 150 -26.00 -7.85 15.73
CA LEU A 150 -25.03 -8.24 14.70
C LEU A 150 -23.62 -7.72 15.00
N ALA A 151 -23.49 -6.43 15.28
CA ALA A 151 -22.23 -5.81 15.65
C ALA A 151 -21.65 -6.41 16.95
N LYS A 152 -22.52 -6.66 17.94
CA LYS A 152 -22.17 -7.28 19.22
C LYS A 152 -21.62 -8.70 19.05
N ASN A 153 -22.33 -9.53 18.27
CA ASN A 153 -21.91 -10.90 18.00
C ASN A 153 -20.62 -10.95 17.20
N LYS A 154 -20.47 -10.01 16.24
CA LYS A 154 -19.25 -9.86 15.47
C LYS A 154 -18.08 -9.52 16.39
N LYS A 155 -18.21 -8.50 17.25
CA LYS A 155 -17.22 -8.16 18.25
C LYS A 155 -16.83 -9.35 19.12
N ALA A 156 -17.80 -10.06 19.70
CA ALA A 156 -17.55 -11.21 20.55
C ALA A 156 -16.74 -12.30 19.84
N SER A 157 -17.07 -12.59 18.57
CA SER A 157 -16.35 -13.55 17.75
C SER A 157 -14.88 -13.15 17.53
N TYR A 158 -14.62 -11.86 17.23
CA TYR A 158 -13.25 -11.38 17.03
C TYR A 158 -12.47 -11.25 18.34
N MET A 159 -13.11 -10.94 19.47
CA MET A 159 -12.44 -10.98 20.77
C MET A 159 -12.01 -12.39 21.14
N THR A 160 -12.88 -13.39 20.93
CA THR A 160 -12.52 -14.80 21.09
C THR A 160 -11.36 -15.19 20.18
N ARG A 161 -11.39 -14.76 18.92
CA ARG A 161 -10.32 -15.03 17.97
C ARG A 161 -9.01 -14.32 18.32
N TYR A 162 -9.07 -13.08 18.79
CA TYR A 162 -7.90 -12.31 19.22
C TYR A 162 -7.26 -12.93 20.45
N GLY A 163 -8.05 -13.35 21.43
CA GLY A 163 -7.60 -14.17 22.55
C GLY A 163 -6.72 -13.44 23.57
N HIS A 164 -6.79 -12.11 23.64
CA HIS A 164 -6.12 -11.28 24.65
C HIS A 164 -7.16 -10.64 25.57
N PRO A 165 -7.48 -11.26 26.72
CA PRO A 165 -8.48 -10.72 27.66
C PRO A 165 -8.09 -9.32 28.17
N GLY A 166 -9.11 -8.47 28.36
CA GLY A 166 -8.91 -7.11 28.86
C GLY A 166 -8.67 -6.06 27.79
N THR A 167 -8.63 -6.45 26.50
CA THR A 167 -8.46 -5.54 25.38
C THR A 167 -9.76 -5.17 24.66
N GLU A 168 -10.89 -5.70 25.12
CA GLU A 168 -12.21 -5.55 24.49
C GLU A 168 -12.64 -4.08 24.40
N GLY A 169 -12.20 -3.26 25.34
CA GLY A 169 -12.45 -1.82 25.38
C GLY A 169 -11.75 -1.02 24.27
N GLY A 170 -10.78 -1.64 23.58
CA GLY A 170 -10.09 -1.04 22.44
C GLY A 170 -10.63 -1.49 21.08
N TRP A 171 -11.71 -2.27 21.04
CA TRP A 171 -12.36 -2.73 19.82
C TRP A 171 -13.80 -2.23 19.75
N HIS A 172 -14.15 -1.56 18.68
CA HIS A 172 -15.44 -0.93 18.49
C HIS A 172 -16.04 -1.37 17.16
N PHE A 173 -17.26 -1.87 17.18
CA PHE A 173 -17.97 -2.38 16.01
C PHE A 173 -19.23 -1.54 15.80
N LEU A 174 -19.20 -0.69 14.80
CA LEU A 174 -20.19 0.35 14.59
C LEU A 174 -21.07 0.05 13.36
N THR A 175 -22.30 0.52 13.42
CA THR A 175 -23.24 0.55 12.30
C THR A 175 -23.76 1.97 12.13
N GLY A 176 -24.41 2.26 11.02
CA GLY A 176 -24.92 3.59 10.78
C GLY A 176 -25.99 3.66 9.69
N THR A 177 -26.62 4.82 9.59
CA THR A 177 -27.51 5.14 8.47
C THR A 177 -26.69 5.31 7.19
N GLN A 178 -27.32 5.22 6.01
CA GLN A 178 -26.62 5.41 4.73
C GLN A 178 -25.90 6.76 4.68
N ASP A 179 -26.54 7.83 5.14
CA ASP A 179 -25.95 9.17 5.22
C ASP A 179 -24.65 9.21 6.04
N SER A 180 -24.66 8.54 7.20
CA SER A 180 -23.50 8.46 8.09
C SER A 180 -22.36 7.66 7.44
N ILE A 181 -22.73 6.54 6.83
CA ILE A 181 -21.79 5.66 6.12
C ILE A 181 -21.15 6.41 4.94
N ASP A 182 -21.94 7.09 4.12
CA ASP A 182 -21.46 7.83 2.96
C ASP A 182 -20.48 8.94 3.35
N LYS A 183 -20.72 9.64 4.45
CA LYS A 183 -19.79 10.66 4.97
C LYS A 183 -18.43 10.05 5.29
N VAL A 184 -18.43 8.92 6.02
CA VAL A 184 -17.18 8.27 6.44
C VAL A 184 -16.45 7.62 5.26
N THR A 185 -17.17 6.88 4.41
CA THR A 185 -16.58 6.18 3.26
C THR A 185 -16.03 7.16 2.22
N ASN A 186 -16.74 8.26 1.97
CA ASN A 186 -16.26 9.32 1.09
C ASN A 186 -15.01 10.00 1.63
N ALA A 187 -14.98 10.36 2.91
CA ALA A 187 -13.78 10.93 3.54
C ALA A 187 -12.60 9.96 3.52
N ALA A 188 -12.86 8.67 3.74
CA ALA A 188 -11.84 7.63 3.69
C ALA A 188 -11.40 7.24 2.27
N GLY A 189 -12.04 7.77 1.23
CA GLY A 189 -11.77 7.38 -0.17
C GLY A 189 -12.16 5.92 -0.47
N PHE A 190 -13.10 5.36 0.29
CA PHE A 190 -13.54 3.98 0.15
C PHE A 190 -14.77 3.89 -0.77
N HIS A 191 -14.60 3.26 -1.94
CA HIS A 191 -15.63 3.11 -2.96
C HIS A 191 -16.13 1.68 -3.04
N TYR A 192 -17.42 1.51 -2.95
CA TYR A 192 -18.11 0.24 -3.03
C TYR A 192 -19.44 0.39 -3.76
N TYR A 193 -20.01 -0.70 -4.25
CA TYR A 193 -21.35 -0.70 -4.82
C TYR A 193 -22.02 -2.06 -4.64
N TRP A 194 -23.35 -2.08 -4.66
CA TRP A 194 -24.12 -3.31 -4.63
C TRP A 194 -24.15 -3.95 -6.02
N ASP A 195 -23.77 -5.23 -6.10
CA ASP A 195 -23.87 -6.03 -7.33
C ASP A 195 -25.08 -6.95 -7.26
N ASP A 196 -26.11 -6.61 -8.02
CA ASP A 196 -27.37 -7.36 -8.08
C ASP A 196 -27.17 -8.81 -8.57
N LYS A 197 -26.13 -9.07 -9.37
CA LYS A 197 -25.88 -10.41 -9.92
C LYS A 197 -25.38 -11.38 -8.87
N SER A 198 -24.49 -10.93 -8.01
CA SER A 198 -23.96 -11.73 -6.91
C SER A 198 -24.75 -11.56 -5.63
N SER A 199 -25.66 -10.57 -5.55
CA SER A 199 -26.37 -10.15 -4.34
C SER A 199 -25.41 -9.85 -3.19
N GLN A 200 -24.29 -9.17 -3.51
CA GLN A 200 -23.24 -8.79 -2.57
C GLN A 200 -22.69 -7.40 -2.88
N PHE A 201 -22.04 -6.79 -1.91
CA PHE A 201 -21.26 -5.60 -2.17
C PHE A 201 -19.92 -5.97 -2.82
N ALA A 202 -19.62 -5.31 -3.92
CA ALA A 202 -18.28 -5.28 -4.48
C ALA A 202 -17.49 -4.15 -3.81
N HIS A 203 -16.36 -4.48 -3.20
CA HIS A 203 -15.50 -3.54 -2.49
C HIS A 203 -14.04 -4.01 -2.49
N ALA A 204 -13.12 -3.10 -2.22
CA ALA A 204 -11.71 -3.44 -2.02
C ALA A 204 -11.44 -3.86 -0.56
N GLY A 205 -10.41 -4.65 -0.32
CA GLY A 205 -9.90 -4.98 1.01
C GLY A 205 -8.83 -3.99 1.46
N GLY A 206 -8.86 -3.58 2.71
CA GLY A 206 -7.83 -2.73 3.30
C GLY A 206 -8.26 -2.15 4.64
N ILE A 207 -7.28 -1.64 5.36
CA ILE A 207 -7.45 -0.89 6.61
C ILE A 207 -6.75 0.45 6.51
N MET A 208 -7.19 1.42 7.27
CA MET A 208 -6.60 2.75 7.37
C MET A 208 -6.11 2.98 8.78
N ILE A 209 -4.95 3.60 8.94
CA ILE A 209 -4.47 4.07 10.24
C ILE A 209 -4.66 5.58 10.27
N THR A 210 -5.25 6.07 11.34
CA THR A 210 -5.51 7.48 11.55
C THR A 210 -4.76 8.02 12.75
N THR A 211 -4.48 9.30 12.73
CA THR A 211 -3.91 10.00 13.89
C THR A 211 -4.94 10.08 15.03
N PRO A 212 -4.51 10.39 16.27
CA PRO A 212 -5.43 10.70 17.36
C PRO A 212 -6.43 11.83 17.04
N LEU A 213 -6.07 12.73 16.13
CA LEU A 213 -6.93 13.82 15.67
C LEU A 213 -7.91 13.41 14.55
N GLY A 214 -7.91 12.13 14.15
CA GLY A 214 -8.81 11.59 13.13
C GLY A 214 -8.39 11.92 11.70
N LYS A 215 -7.13 12.25 11.45
CA LYS A 215 -6.60 12.40 10.09
C LYS A 215 -6.08 11.07 9.56
N LEU A 216 -6.38 10.79 8.30
CA LEU A 216 -5.89 9.60 7.61
C LEU A 216 -4.36 9.67 7.44
N SER A 217 -3.65 8.75 8.08
CA SER A 217 -2.19 8.75 8.11
C SER A 217 -1.58 7.69 7.19
N ARG A 218 -2.15 6.50 7.15
CA ARG A 218 -1.63 5.39 6.33
C ARG A 218 -2.75 4.48 5.85
N TYR A 219 -2.55 3.90 4.67
CA TYR A 219 -3.41 2.86 4.12
C TYR A 219 -2.62 1.56 3.99
N LEU A 220 -3.23 0.46 4.39
CA LEU A 220 -2.71 -0.89 4.20
C LEU A 220 -3.74 -1.67 3.38
N TYR A 221 -3.35 -2.03 2.17
CA TYR A 221 -4.24 -2.69 1.20
C TYR A 221 -4.20 -4.20 1.31
N GLY A 222 -5.28 -4.84 0.87
CA GLY A 222 -5.41 -6.30 0.87
C GLY A 222 -5.99 -6.84 2.16
N ILE A 223 -5.63 -8.08 2.48
CA ILE A 223 -6.16 -8.85 3.61
C ILE A 223 -5.06 -9.41 4.52
N ASP A 224 -3.80 -9.24 4.15
CA ASP A 224 -2.64 -9.67 4.93
C ASP A 224 -1.80 -8.46 5.30
N TYR A 225 -1.64 -8.25 6.60
CA TYR A 225 -0.97 -7.07 7.14
C TYR A 225 0.25 -7.49 7.95
N ALA A 226 1.44 -7.18 7.46
CA ALA A 226 2.66 -7.48 8.20
C ALA A 226 2.65 -6.72 9.55
N PRO A 227 2.86 -7.41 10.70
CA PRO A 227 2.80 -6.77 12.02
C PRO A 227 3.73 -5.55 12.16
N LYS A 228 4.89 -5.60 11.51
CA LYS A 228 5.85 -4.47 11.49
C LYS A 228 5.27 -3.23 10.82
N ASP A 229 4.51 -3.39 9.72
CA ASP A 229 3.99 -2.26 8.95
C ASP A 229 2.83 -1.60 9.69
N VAL A 230 1.97 -2.40 10.35
CA VAL A 230 0.92 -1.91 11.25
C VAL A 230 1.55 -1.18 12.43
N LYS A 231 2.58 -1.77 13.07
CA LYS A 231 3.28 -1.16 14.20
C LYS A 231 3.90 0.19 13.83
N PHE A 232 4.63 0.27 12.72
CA PHE A 232 5.23 1.53 12.27
C PHE A 232 4.17 2.57 11.92
N GLY A 233 3.09 2.16 11.23
CA GLY A 233 1.98 3.06 10.96
C GLY A 233 1.35 3.64 12.21
N LEU A 234 1.14 2.82 13.24
CA LEU A 234 0.62 3.27 14.55
C LEU A 234 1.58 4.23 15.26
N MET A 235 2.88 3.93 15.25
CA MET A 235 3.91 4.80 15.88
C MET A 235 3.95 6.18 15.21
N GLU A 236 3.98 6.23 13.88
CA GLU A 236 3.99 7.49 13.12
C GLU A 236 2.70 8.29 13.34
N SER A 237 1.55 7.59 13.33
CA SER A 237 0.24 8.22 13.53
C SER A 237 0.07 8.76 14.95
N ALA A 238 0.63 8.09 15.97
CA ALA A 238 0.59 8.55 17.37
C ALA A 238 1.29 9.91 17.54
N GLU A 239 2.30 10.21 16.74
CA GLU A 239 2.98 11.49 16.69
C GLU A 239 2.31 12.50 15.75
N ASN A 240 1.10 12.24 15.27
CA ASN A 240 0.36 13.00 14.25
C ASN A 240 1.12 13.16 12.91
N LYS A 241 2.03 12.27 12.61
CA LYS A 241 2.71 12.21 11.32
C LYS A 241 1.78 11.58 10.27
N ILE A 242 1.78 12.17 9.09
CA ILE A 242 0.95 11.73 7.97
C ILE A 242 1.87 11.21 6.88
N GLY A 243 1.84 9.89 6.68
CA GLY A 243 2.65 9.20 5.68
C GLY A 243 4.16 9.40 5.86
N ASN A 244 4.95 8.56 5.19
CA ASN A 244 6.37 8.80 5.07
C ASN A 244 6.60 9.78 3.89
N PRO A 245 7.37 10.87 4.03
CA PRO A 245 7.69 11.75 2.90
C PRO A 245 8.24 11.03 1.68
N ALA A 246 8.97 9.93 1.88
CA ALA A 246 9.44 9.07 0.80
C ALA A 246 8.29 8.29 0.12
N GLU A 247 7.28 7.85 0.88
CA GLU A 247 6.06 7.23 0.32
C GLU A 247 5.22 8.25 -0.44
N GLN A 248 5.07 9.48 0.07
CA GLN A 248 4.37 10.54 -0.66
C GLN A 248 5.06 10.87 -1.98
N LEU A 249 6.40 10.92 -2.00
CA LEU A 249 7.17 11.10 -3.23
C LEU A 249 7.02 9.90 -4.18
N LEU A 250 7.07 8.68 -3.64
CA LEU A 250 6.85 7.47 -4.42
C LEU A 250 5.43 7.40 -4.96
N LEU A 251 4.40 7.75 -4.19
CA LEU A 251 3.01 7.79 -4.65
C LEU A 251 2.80 8.84 -5.75
N TYR A 252 3.43 10.00 -5.64
CA TYR A 252 3.44 10.99 -6.74
C TYR A 252 4.09 10.45 -8.02
N CYS A 253 5.10 9.59 -7.87
CA CYS A 253 5.76 8.91 -8.99
C CYS A 253 5.00 7.64 -9.46
N TYR A 254 4.25 6.98 -8.55
CA TYR A 254 3.47 5.76 -8.79
C TYR A 254 1.98 6.07 -8.99
N HIS A 255 1.69 6.96 -9.95
CA HIS A 255 0.31 7.08 -10.38
C HIS A 255 -0.08 5.77 -11.09
N TYR A 256 -0.75 4.89 -10.36
CA TYR A 256 -1.44 3.75 -10.96
C TYR A 256 -2.58 4.33 -11.81
N ASP A 257 -2.50 4.15 -13.11
CA ASP A 257 -3.59 4.50 -14.01
C ASP A 257 -4.58 3.31 -14.04
N PRO A 258 -5.72 3.43 -13.36
CA PRO A 258 -6.70 2.35 -13.32
C PRO A 258 -7.34 2.08 -14.70
N ALA A 259 -7.24 3.02 -15.65
CA ALA A 259 -7.77 2.84 -16.99
C ALA A 259 -6.89 1.96 -17.88
N THR A 260 -5.60 1.95 -17.64
CA THR A 260 -4.63 1.16 -18.44
C THR A 260 -4.07 -0.04 -17.71
N GLY A 261 -4.34 -0.20 -16.40
CA GLY A 261 -3.80 -1.29 -15.59
C GLY A 261 -2.27 -1.28 -15.45
N THR A 262 -1.62 -0.17 -15.82
CA THR A 262 -0.16 -0.05 -15.83
C THR A 262 0.32 1.04 -14.90
N TYR A 263 1.46 0.80 -14.25
CA TYR A 263 2.17 1.85 -13.54
C TYR A 263 2.74 2.83 -14.56
N GLY A 264 2.33 4.09 -14.45
CA GLY A 264 2.53 5.10 -15.48
C GLY A 264 3.98 5.27 -15.94
N PHE A 265 4.11 5.61 -17.19
CA PHE A 265 5.34 5.85 -17.97
C PHE A 265 6.34 6.86 -17.35
N ALA A 266 5.95 7.55 -16.29
CA ALA A 266 6.77 8.59 -15.65
C ALA A 266 8.08 8.05 -15.06
N ILE A 267 8.04 6.89 -14.38
CA ILE A 267 9.20 6.30 -13.70
C ILE A 267 10.29 5.89 -14.68
N LEU A 268 9.93 5.23 -15.77
CA LEU A 268 10.89 4.82 -16.77
C LEU A 268 11.57 6.03 -17.43
N ARG A 269 10.86 7.15 -17.62
CA ARG A 269 11.44 8.40 -18.13
C ARG A 269 12.41 9.02 -17.13
N VAL A 270 12.04 9.07 -15.85
CA VAL A 270 12.90 9.60 -14.78
C VAL A 270 14.15 8.75 -14.62
N ILE A 271 14.01 7.41 -14.57
CA ILE A 271 15.17 6.50 -14.50
C ILE A 271 16.08 6.66 -15.71
N ARG A 272 15.53 6.78 -16.92
CA ARG A 272 16.32 7.02 -18.15
C ARG A 272 17.06 8.36 -18.09
N LEU A 273 16.40 9.43 -17.63
CA LEU A 273 17.05 10.74 -17.49
C LEU A 273 18.20 10.69 -16.48
N PHE A 274 18.01 10.06 -15.32
CA PHE A 274 19.07 9.88 -14.34
C PHE A 274 20.22 9.00 -14.87
N ALA A 275 19.92 7.92 -15.57
CA ALA A 275 20.94 7.07 -16.19
C ALA A 275 21.77 7.84 -17.23
N VAL A 276 21.12 8.63 -18.10
CA VAL A 276 21.80 9.47 -19.09
C VAL A 276 22.64 10.54 -18.40
N ALA A 277 22.11 11.23 -17.40
CA ALA A 277 22.85 12.24 -16.64
C ALA A 277 24.10 11.65 -15.96
N MET A 278 23.96 10.46 -15.37
CA MET A 278 25.09 9.74 -14.76
C MET A 278 26.15 9.34 -15.77
N LEU A 279 25.75 8.84 -16.94
CA LEU A 279 26.70 8.50 -18.02
C LEU A 279 27.43 9.72 -18.56
N VAL A 280 26.73 10.84 -18.74
CA VAL A 280 27.33 12.11 -19.18
C VAL A 280 28.30 12.63 -18.11
N GLY A 281 27.93 12.56 -16.83
CA GLY A 281 28.80 12.96 -15.71
C GLY A 281 30.08 12.13 -15.64
N LEU A 282 29.94 10.80 -15.73
CA LEU A 282 31.10 9.89 -15.76
C LEU A 282 31.99 10.12 -16.99
N GLY A 283 31.38 10.34 -18.16
CA GLY A 283 32.12 10.66 -19.38
C GLY A 283 32.89 11.99 -19.29
N ALA A 284 32.24 13.03 -18.73
CA ALA A 284 32.89 14.32 -18.48
C ALA A 284 34.05 14.19 -17.48
N MET A 285 33.85 13.45 -16.40
CA MET A 285 34.88 13.21 -15.40
C MET A 285 36.08 12.45 -16.02
N ALA A 286 35.83 11.41 -16.81
CA ALA A 286 36.85 10.66 -17.53
C ALA A 286 37.64 11.53 -18.48
N LEU A 287 36.98 12.43 -19.22
CA LEU A 287 37.62 13.42 -20.14
C LEU A 287 38.49 14.41 -19.38
N VAL A 288 38.01 14.92 -18.23
CA VAL A 288 38.80 15.84 -17.38
C VAL A 288 40.05 15.13 -16.85
N PHE A 289 39.93 13.91 -16.37
CA PHE A 289 41.07 13.11 -15.90
C PHE A 289 42.04 12.80 -17.02
N TRP A 290 41.56 12.45 -18.22
CA TRP A 290 42.39 12.18 -19.37
C TRP A 290 43.15 13.44 -19.81
N ARG A 291 42.48 14.59 -19.89
CA ARG A 291 43.13 15.88 -20.24
C ARG A 291 44.14 16.31 -19.18
N ARG A 292 43.86 16.13 -17.90
CA ARG A 292 44.82 16.42 -16.82
C ARG A 292 46.04 15.52 -16.88
N ASN A 293 45.87 14.25 -17.17
CA ASN A 293 46.97 13.29 -17.27
C ASN A 293 47.84 13.57 -18.49
N LYS A 294 47.23 13.93 -19.64
CA LYS A 294 47.97 14.30 -20.84
C LYS A 294 48.83 15.56 -20.64
N ARG A 295 48.30 16.58 -19.96
CA ARG A 295 49.09 17.81 -19.64
C ARG A 295 50.25 17.52 -18.69
N ARG A 296 50.14 16.58 -17.78
CA ARG A 296 51.24 16.14 -16.87
C ARG A 296 52.34 15.38 -17.62
N SER A 297 52.04 14.71 -18.68
CA SER A 297 53.06 13.98 -19.51
C SER A 297 53.81 14.88 -20.48
N GLU A 298 53.32 16.10 -20.78
CA GLU A 298 53.97 17.07 -21.65
C GLU A 298 54.89 18.04 -20.87
N THR A 299 54.88 18.00 -19.55
CA THR A 299 55.69 18.86 -18.69
C THR A 299 56.90 18.15 -18.04
N ILE A 300 57.20 16.92 -18.47
CA ILE A 300 58.39 16.10 -18.08
C ILE A 300 59.25 15.84 -19.32
#